data_95248795f743ca6bdd8209eeede52f28
#
_entry.id   95248795f743ca6bdd8209eeede52f28
#
_cell.length_a   1.000
_cell.length_b   1.000
_cell.length_c   1.000
_cell.angle_alpha   90.00
_cell.angle_beta   90.00
_cell.angle_gamma   90.00
#
_symmetry.space_group_name_H-M   'P 1'
#
loop_
_entity.id
_entity.type
_entity.pdbx_description
1 polymer ?
#
loop_
_entity_poly.entity_id
_entity_poly.type
_entity_poly.pdbx_seq_one_letter_code
_entity_poly.pdbx_strand_id
1 'polypeptide(L)'
;DWSSDVCSSDLVAGVITGDMGRSATGEPRAGFQAGYELRARYTIFAEGCRGSLGKQLMAFYRLDEKSDPQHYGIGLKEVWTVDPAQHEEGLVLHTLGWPLGFGTEGGGFLYHAADRQIYLGFIVSLGYQNPHLDPFEEFQRWKQHPRIRRYLEGGERVGYGARAVNKGGLQSLPRLVFPGGLL
;
A
#
# COMPACT_ATOMS: atom_id res chain seq x y z
N ASP A 1 -19.05 10.74 -2.92
CA ASP A 1 -20.49 10.51 -2.80
C ASP A 1 -20.92 9.65 -3.98
N TRP A 2 -21.11 8.38 -3.72
CA TRP A 2 -21.82 7.50 -4.63
C TRP A 2 -23.30 7.89 -4.55
N SER A 3 -23.78 8.62 -5.54
CA SER A 3 -25.24 8.73 -5.68
C SER A 3 -25.76 7.35 -6.07
N SER A 4 -26.80 6.92 -5.38
CA SER A 4 -27.42 5.61 -5.43
C SER A 4 -28.14 5.25 -6.75
N ASP A 5 -27.85 5.94 -7.85
CA ASP A 5 -28.54 5.77 -9.13
C ASP A 5 -27.94 4.73 -10.08
N VAL A 6 -27.02 3.88 -9.60
CA VAL A 6 -26.46 2.77 -10.37
C VAL A 6 -27.29 1.47 -10.26
N CYS A 7 -28.45 1.51 -9.69
CA CYS A 7 -29.24 0.32 -9.37
C CYS A 7 -30.45 0.05 -10.27
N SER A 8 -30.27 -0.04 -11.57
CA SER A 8 -31.20 -0.84 -12.40
C SER A 8 -30.55 -2.13 -12.93
N SER A 9 -29.26 -2.36 -12.69
CA SER A 9 -28.55 -3.61 -12.92
C SER A 9 -27.42 -3.72 -11.88
N ASP A 10 -27.19 -4.89 -11.31
CA ASP A 10 -26.08 -5.19 -10.38
C ASP A 10 -24.71 -5.08 -11.07
N LEU A 11 -24.53 -4.10 -11.95
CA LEU A 11 -23.38 -3.93 -12.83
C LEU A 11 -22.66 -2.63 -12.52
N VAL A 12 -21.38 -2.71 -12.21
CA VAL A 12 -20.50 -1.52 -12.15
C VAL A 12 -20.24 -1.02 -13.58
N ALA A 13 -20.74 0.18 -13.90
CA ALA A 13 -20.60 0.79 -15.22
C ALA A 13 -19.41 1.76 -15.33
N GLY A 14 -18.71 2.02 -14.22
CA GLY A 14 -17.62 2.99 -14.18
C GLY A 14 -17.46 3.63 -12.81
N VAL A 15 -16.89 4.83 -12.78
CA VAL A 15 -16.70 5.63 -11.56
C VAL A 15 -17.01 7.10 -11.81
N ILE A 16 -17.43 7.80 -10.76
CA ILE A 16 -17.61 9.25 -10.77
C ILE A 16 -16.48 9.85 -9.93
N THR A 17 -15.69 10.75 -10.50
CA THR A 17 -14.68 11.48 -9.76
C THR A 17 -15.31 12.59 -8.94
N GLY A 18 -14.76 12.89 -7.77
CA GLY A 18 -15.24 14.01 -6.95
C GLY A 18 -14.93 15.36 -7.57
N ASP A 19 -15.71 16.37 -7.21
CA ASP A 19 -15.44 17.76 -7.55
C ASP A 19 -14.11 18.23 -6.92
N MET A 20 -13.36 19.05 -7.64
CA MET A 20 -12.17 19.72 -7.12
C MET A 20 -12.40 21.22 -6.92
N GLY A 21 -11.64 21.83 -6.00
CA GLY A 21 -11.72 23.29 -5.77
C GLY A 21 -12.96 23.73 -5.00
N ARG A 22 -13.50 22.91 -4.10
CA ARG A 22 -14.52 23.32 -3.11
C ARG A 22 -13.90 23.79 -1.81
N SER A 23 -14.59 24.69 -1.12
CA SER A 23 -14.26 25.10 0.26
C SER A 23 -14.64 24.01 1.27
N ALA A 24 -14.25 24.18 2.53
CA ALA A 24 -14.68 23.30 3.63
C ALA A 24 -16.21 23.31 3.82
N THR A 25 -16.89 24.38 3.39
CA THR A 25 -18.36 24.53 3.42
C THR A 25 -19.05 24.03 2.16
N GLY A 26 -18.27 23.47 1.18
CA GLY A 26 -18.80 22.92 -0.06
C GLY A 26 -18.94 23.93 -1.21
N GLU A 27 -18.68 25.23 -0.98
CA GLU A 27 -18.82 26.27 -2.01
C GLU A 27 -17.70 26.19 -3.05
N PRO A 28 -17.98 26.42 -4.35
CA PRO A 28 -16.96 26.51 -5.39
C PRO A 28 -15.97 27.64 -5.12
N ARG A 29 -14.67 27.37 -5.32
CA ARG A 29 -13.59 28.37 -5.28
C ARG A 29 -13.11 28.71 -6.69
N ALA A 30 -12.23 29.70 -6.81
CA ALA A 30 -11.49 29.96 -8.04
C ALA A 30 -10.70 28.68 -8.43
N GLY A 31 -10.94 28.15 -9.61
CA GLY A 31 -10.39 26.85 -10.06
C GLY A 31 -11.26 25.64 -9.77
N PHE A 32 -12.55 25.84 -9.40
CA PHE A 32 -13.52 24.75 -9.30
C PHE A 32 -13.60 23.96 -10.61
N GLN A 33 -13.56 22.63 -10.48
CA GLN A 33 -13.80 21.70 -11.57
C GLN A 33 -14.79 20.64 -11.08
N ALA A 34 -15.87 20.48 -11.84
CA ALA A 34 -16.82 19.41 -11.59
C ALA A 34 -16.20 18.05 -11.83
N GLY A 35 -16.66 17.05 -11.09
CA GLY A 35 -16.27 15.67 -11.31
C GLY A 35 -16.72 15.13 -12.67
N TYR A 36 -16.08 14.08 -13.12
CA TYR A 36 -16.38 13.40 -14.38
C TYR A 36 -17.01 12.04 -14.12
N GLU A 37 -17.98 11.66 -14.93
CA GLU A 37 -18.44 10.29 -15.03
C GLU A 37 -17.55 9.54 -16.04
N LEU A 38 -16.79 8.55 -15.56
CA LEU A 38 -15.91 7.71 -16.37
C LEU A 38 -16.58 6.35 -16.57
N ARG A 39 -17.10 6.10 -17.75
CA ARG A 39 -17.76 4.84 -18.10
C ARG A 39 -16.79 3.83 -18.70
N ALA A 40 -16.89 2.57 -18.28
CA ALA A 40 -16.08 1.47 -18.77
C ALA A 40 -16.89 0.18 -18.81
N ARG A 41 -16.49 -0.75 -19.70
CA ARG A 41 -17.05 -2.11 -19.72
C ARG A 41 -16.61 -2.93 -18.51
N TYR A 42 -15.42 -2.64 -17.99
CA TYR A 42 -14.85 -3.23 -16.77
C TYR A 42 -14.08 -2.17 -16.02
N THR A 43 -14.20 -2.16 -14.69
CA THR A 43 -13.46 -1.27 -13.81
C THR A 43 -12.60 -2.08 -12.85
N ILE A 44 -11.30 -1.77 -12.79
CA ILE A 44 -10.34 -2.40 -11.87
C ILE A 44 -10.12 -1.46 -10.69
N PHE A 45 -10.40 -1.95 -9.48
CA PHE A 45 -10.24 -1.18 -8.23
C PHE A 45 -8.93 -1.55 -7.54
N ALA A 46 -7.87 -0.83 -7.86
CA ALA A 46 -6.52 -1.05 -7.33
C ALA A 46 -6.18 -0.03 -6.23
N GLU A 47 -7.08 0.16 -5.27
CA GLU A 47 -6.99 1.19 -4.22
C GLU A 47 -6.13 0.77 -3.01
N GLY A 48 -5.56 -0.42 -3.02
CA GLY A 48 -4.83 -0.97 -1.90
C GLY A 48 -5.74 -1.60 -0.83
N CYS A 49 -5.16 -1.92 0.32
CA CYS A 49 -5.78 -2.80 1.31
C CYS A 49 -7.09 -2.26 1.96
N ARG A 50 -7.35 -0.98 1.87
CA ARG A 50 -8.55 -0.34 2.43
C ARG A 50 -9.07 0.78 1.53
N GLY A 51 -9.22 0.49 0.26
CA GLY A 51 -9.78 1.38 -0.72
C GLY A 51 -11.18 1.85 -0.35
N SER A 52 -11.50 3.11 -0.66
CA SER A 52 -12.79 3.69 -0.32
C SER A 52 -13.94 3.04 -1.10
N LEU A 53 -13.77 2.90 -2.40
CA LEU A 53 -14.76 2.26 -3.27
C LEU A 53 -14.74 0.74 -3.09
N GLY A 54 -13.56 0.12 -2.95
CA GLY A 54 -13.42 -1.31 -2.69
C GLY A 54 -14.19 -1.78 -1.46
N LYS A 55 -14.21 -1.00 -0.37
CA LYS A 55 -15.02 -1.32 0.82
C LYS A 55 -16.53 -1.28 0.55
N GLN A 56 -16.98 -0.32 -0.25
CA GLN A 56 -18.40 -0.22 -0.62
C GLN A 56 -18.81 -1.40 -1.49
N LEU A 57 -17.98 -1.76 -2.47
CA LEU A 57 -18.20 -2.91 -3.34
C LEU A 57 -18.19 -4.24 -2.57
N MET A 58 -17.25 -4.42 -1.64
CA MET A 58 -17.21 -5.59 -0.76
C MET A 58 -18.53 -5.74 0.01
N ALA A 59 -19.03 -4.67 0.61
CA ALA A 59 -20.30 -4.69 1.34
C ALA A 59 -21.49 -4.94 0.41
N PHE A 60 -21.56 -4.26 -0.74
CA PHE A 60 -22.66 -4.35 -1.68
C PHE A 60 -22.81 -5.75 -2.29
N TYR A 61 -21.71 -6.33 -2.77
CA TYR A 61 -21.68 -7.66 -3.39
C TYR A 61 -21.40 -8.79 -2.41
N ARG A 62 -21.22 -8.52 -1.11
CA ARG A 62 -20.82 -9.50 -0.07
C ARG A 62 -19.61 -10.31 -0.51
N LEU A 63 -18.55 -9.61 -0.96
CA LEU A 63 -17.42 -10.27 -1.58
C LEU A 63 -16.55 -11.03 -0.57
N ASP A 64 -16.55 -10.60 0.69
CA ASP A 64 -15.78 -11.14 1.81
C ASP A 64 -16.57 -12.09 2.74
N GLU A 65 -17.83 -12.39 2.42
CA GLU A 65 -18.74 -13.21 3.28
C GLU A 65 -18.17 -14.61 3.59
N LYS A 66 -17.35 -15.15 2.68
CA LYS A 66 -16.75 -16.49 2.82
C LYS A 66 -15.24 -16.45 3.07
N SER A 67 -14.69 -15.29 3.34
CA SER A 67 -13.26 -15.10 3.57
C SER A 67 -12.95 -15.04 5.05
N ASP A 68 -11.77 -15.52 5.44
CA ASP A 68 -11.26 -15.30 6.79
C ASP A 68 -10.97 -13.80 7.03
N PRO A 69 -10.95 -13.34 8.29
CA PRO A 69 -10.58 -11.98 8.62
C PRO A 69 -9.21 -11.61 8.04
N GLN A 70 -9.12 -10.42 7.43
CA GLN A 70 -7.87 -9.93 6.84
C GLN A 70 -6.88 -9.51 7.93
N HIS A 71 -5.62 -9.87 7.74
CA HIS A 71 -4.49 -9.38 8.51
C HIS A 71 -3.74 -8.30 7.72
N TYR A 72 -3.18 -7.33 8.45
CA TYR A 72 -2.49 -6.19 7.83
C TYR A 72 -1.06 -6.07 8.35
N GLY A 73 -0.19 -5.57 7.51
CA GLY A 73 1.12 -5.07 7.89
C GLY A 73 1.27 -3.60 7.48
N ILE A 74 2.20 -2.89 8.11
CA ILE A 74 2.71 -1.62 7.63
C ILE A 74 4.02 -1.85 6.89
N GLY A 75 4.11 -1.42 5.65
CA GLY A 75 5.33 -1.42 4.86
C GLY A 75 5.89 0.00 4.76
N LEU A 76 7.12 0.17 5.22
CA LEU A 76 7.90 1.39 5.06
C LEU A 76 8.89 1.16 3.93
N LYS A 77 9.06 2.14 3.04
CA LYS A 77 9.97 2.05 1.90
C LYS A 77 10.80 3.29 1.77
N GLU A 78 12.03 3.11 1.31
CA GLU A 78 12.94 4.19 0.93
C GLU A 78 13.62 3.86 -0.40
N VAL A 79 14.00 4.90 -1.12
CA VAL A 79 14.86 4.83 -2.32
C VAL A 79 16.12 5.62 -2.03
N TRP A 80 17.26 5.00 -2.25
CA TRP A 80 18.57 5.58 -2.02
C TRP A 80 19.38 5.58 -3.30
N THR A 81 20.15 6.63 -3.53
CA THR A 81 21.23 6.67 -4.53
C THR A 81 22.55 6.48 -3.80
N VAL A 82 23.37 5.56 -4.26
CA VAL A 82 24.60 5.17 -3.56
C VAL A 82 25.83 5.28 -4.48
N ASP A 83 27.02 5.19 -3.88
CA ASP A 83 28.27 5.14 -4.63
C ASP A 83 28.32 3.88 -5.52
N PRO A 84 28.86 3.96 -6.74
CA PRO A 84 29.04 2.81 -7.61
C PRO A 84 29.79 1.63 -6.95
N ALA A 85 30.73 1.92 -6.06
CA ALA A 85 31.49 0.88 -5.34
C ALA A 85 30.64 0.09 -4.33
N GLN A 86 29.49 0.61 -3.93
CA GLN A 86 28.55 -0.04 -3.01
C GLN A 86 27.37 -0.67 -3.74
N HIS A 87 27.30 -0.48 -5.07
CA HIS A 87 26.17 -0.93 -5.87
C HIS A 87 26.48 -2.23 -6.61
N GLU A 88 25.56 -3.18 -6.55
CA GLU A 88 25.62 -4.47 -7.26
C GLU A 88 24.27 -4.70 -7.93
N GLU A 89 24.11 -4.19 -9.15
CA GLU A 89 22.84 -4.27 -9.89
C GLU A 89 22.30 -5.70 -9.97
N GLY A 90 21.03 -5.87 -9.62
CA GLY A 90 20.36 -7.17 -9.55
C GLY A 90 20.51 -7.89 -8.20
N LEU A 91 21.29 -7.38 -7.25
CA LEU A 91 21.33 -7.95 -5.90
C LEU A 91 19.96 -7.80 -5.22
N VAL A 92 19.46 -8.92 -4.72
CA VAL A 92 18.21 -9.01 -3.94
C VAL A 92 18.55 -9.62 -2.58
N LEU A 93 18.17 -8.93 -1.52
CA LEU A 93 18.39 -9.36 -0.16
C LEU A 93 17.07 -9.29 0.62
N HIS A 94 16.71 -10.38 1.27
CA HIS A 94 15.58 -10.45 2.19
C HIS A 94 16.08 -10.82 3.59
N THR A 95 15.42 -10.25 4.61
CA THR A 95 15.70 -10.54 6.01
C THR A 95 14.39 -10.79 6.76
N LEU A 96 14.44 -11.58 7.83
CA LEU A 96 13.32 -11.87 8.69
C LEU A 96 13.70 -11.63 10.16
N GLY A 97 12.72 -11.22 10.97
CA GLY A 97 12.83 -11.06 12.42
C GLY A 97 13.55 -9.79 12.80
N TRP A 98 14.83 -9.88 13.15
CA TRP A 98 15.57 -8.74 13.69
C TRP A 98 15.40 -7.45 12.88
N PRO A 99 15.19 -6.28 13.52
CA PRO A 99 15.24 -5.98 14.96
C PRO A 99 13.97 -6.31 15.75
N LEU A 100 12.96 -6.86 15.12
CA LEU A 100 11.71 -7.26 15.77
C LEU A 100 11.96 -8.41 16.76
N GLY A 101 11.29 -8.33 17.91
CA GLY A 101 11.33 -9.39 18.92
C GLY A 101 10.46 -10.60 18.54
N PHE A 102 10.58 -11.68 19.32
CA PHE A 102 9.72 -12.84 19.18
C PHE A 102 8.24 -12.44 19.33
N GLY A 103 7.39 -12.99 18.48
CA GLY A 103 5.96 -12.70 18.46
C GLY A 103 5.54 -11.52 17.58
N THR A 104 6.49 -10.77 16.98
CA THR A 104 6.20 -9.75 15.97
C THR A 104 6.73 -10.21 14.63
N GLU A 105 5.81 -10.50 13.72
CA GLU A 105 6.19 -10.87 12.35
C GLU A 105 6.59 -9.67 11.54
N GLY A 106 7.66 -9.81 10.78
CA GLY A 106 8.15 -8.78 9.89
C GLY A 106 9.56 -9.04 9.40
N GLY A 107 10.09 -8.10 8.65
CA GLY A 107 11.42 -8.17 8.06
C GLY A 107 11.63 -7.12 7.00
N GLY A 108 12.81 -7.12 6.41
CA GLY A 108 13.20 -6.13 5.41
C GLY A 108 13.62 -6.75 4.09
N PHE A 109 13.62 -5.90 3.08
CA PHE A 109 14.18 -6.19 1.78
C PHE A 109 15.10 -5.06 1.31
N LEU A 110 16.04 -5.39 0.46
CA LEU A 110 16.94 -4.45 -0.20
C LEU A 110 17.20 -4.95 -1.61
N TYR A 111 16.92 -4.10 -2.61
CA TYR A 111 17.08 -4.42 -4.03
C TYR A 111 17.96 -3.38 -4.69
N HIS A 112 19.02 -3.82 -5.35
CA HIS A 112 19.86 -2.97 -6.19
C HIS A 112 19.26 -2.90 -7.60
N ALA A 113 18.60 -1.79 -7.89
CA ALA A 113 18.00 -1.51 -9.19
C ALA A 113 18.99 -0.80 -10.12
N ALA A 114 18.54 -0.42 -11.34
CA ALA A 114 19.36 0.39 -12.24
C ALA A 114 19.73 1.76 -11.65
N ASP A 115 20.65 2.47 -12.30
CA ASP A 115 21.02 3.86 -11.99
C ASP A 115 21.54 4.08 -10.56
N ARG A 116 22.23 3.09 -10.00
CA ARG A 116 22.79 3.14 -8.63
C ARG A 116 21.72 3.33 -7.54
N GLN A 117 20.49 2.97 -7.83
CA GLN A 117 19.40 3.04 -6.87
C GLN A 117 19.29 1.76 -6.06
N ILE A 118 19.04 1.94 -4.79
CA ILE A 118 18.68 0.87 -3.86
C ILE A 118 17.26 1.13 -3.35
N TYR A 119 16.38 0.18 -3.62
CA TYR A 119 15.04 0.15 -3.04
C TYR A 119 15.06 -0.71 -1.80
N LEU A 120 14.76 -0.15 -0.66
CA LEU A 120 14.69 -0.90 0.58
C LEU A 120 13.36 -0.66 1.29
N GLY A 121 12.97 -1.65 2.05
CA GLY A 121 11.76 -1.54 2.85
C GLY A 121 11.77 -2.48 4.03
N PHE A 122 10.88 -2.18 4.97
CA PHE A 122 10.68 -2.93 6.18
C PHE A 122 9.20 -3.07 6.45
N ILE A 123 8.76 -4.29 6.73
CA ILE A 123 7.36 -4.62 6.94
C ILE A 123 7.19 -5.12 8.36
N VAL A 124 6.20 -4.57 9.06
CA VAL A 124 5.81 -5.00 10.41
C VAL A 124 4.34 -5.40 10.39
N SER A 125 4.02 -6.58 10.90
CA SER A 125 2.63 -7.01 11.12
C SER A 125 1.95 -6.08 12.11
N LEU A 126 0.76 -5.59 11.80
CA LEU A 126 0.00 -4.70 12.69
C LEU A 126 -0.68 -5.41 13.88
N GLY A 127 -0.54 -6.74 13.95
CA GLY A 127 -0.99 -7.54 15.09
C GLY A 127 0.02 -7.62 16.24
N TYR A 128 1.07 -6.79 16.26
CA TYR A 128 2.05 -6.78 17.35
C TYR A 128 1.42 -6.36 18.69
N GLN A 129 1.91 -6.96 19.77
CA GLN A 129 1.36 -6.76 21.12
C GLN A 129 2.11 -5.70 21.95
N ASN A 130 3.34 -5.36 21.55
CA ASN A 130 4.14 -4.37 22.26
C ASN A 130 3.68 -2.94 21.92
N PRO A 131 3.04 -2.19 22.84
CA PRO A 131 2.53 -0.84 22.56
C PRO A 131 3.64 0.21 22.35
N HIS A 132 4.88 -0.13 22.70
CA HIS A 132 6.05 0.73 22.51
C HIS A 132 6.82 0.45 21.22
N LEU A 133 6.35 -0.50 20.41
CA LEU A 133 6.98 -0.78 19.12
C LEU A 133 6.62 0.32 18.13
N ASP A 134 7.64 1.00 17.61
CA ASP A 134 7.51 1.97 16.52
C ASP A 134 8.08 1.36 15.23
N PRO A 135 7.25 1.07 14.21
CA PRO A 135 7.72 0.49 12.97
C PRO A 135 8.79 1.33 12.24
N PHE A 136 8.73 2.67 12.37
CA PHE A 136 9.72 3.54 11.77
C PHE A 136 11.07 3.39 12.46
N GLU A 137 11.11 3.42 13.81
CA GLU A 137 12.34 3.22 14.58
C GLU A 137 12.95 1.84 14.35
N GLU A 138 12.13 0.80 14.26
CA GLU A 138 12.61 -0.55 13.93
C GLU A 138 13.22 -0.60 12.52
N PHE A 139 12.66 0.14 11.56
CA PHE A 139 13.25 0.28 10.24
C PHE A 139 14.62 1.02 10.29
N GLN A 140 14.74 2.09 11.12
CA GLN A 140 16.03 2.76 11.30
C GLN A 140 17.07 1.81 11.92
N ARG A 141 16.68 1.04 12.94
CA ARG A 141 17.56 0.03 13.56
C ARG A 141 17.99 -1.03 12.53
N TRP A 142 17.06 -1.52 11.72
CA TRP A 142 17.36 -2.50 10.66
C TRP A 142 18.41 -1.97 9.68
N LYS A 143 18.34 -0.70 9.29
CA LYS A 143 19.34 -0.07 8.41
C LYS A 143 20.74 0.01 9.04
N GLN A 144 20.83 0.03 10.37
CA GLN A 144 22.12 0.05 11.09
C GLN A 144 22.79 -1.33 11.15
N HIS A 145 22.10 -2.40 10.77
CA HIS A 145 22.74 -3.71 10.72
C HIS A 145 23.95 -3.70 9.77
N PRO A 146 25.13 -4.21 10.15
CA PRO A 146 26.35 -4.11 9.34
C PRO A 146 26.21 -4.62 7.90
N ARG A 147 25.41 -5.66 7.68
CA ARG A 147 25.15 -6.21 6.34
C ARG A 147 24.27 -5.33 5.47
N ILE A 148 23.51 -4.42 6.05
CA ILE A 148 22.65 -3.47 5.34
C ILE A 148 23.35 -2.13 5.21
N ARG A 149 23.87 -1.62 6.34
CA ARG A 149 24.54 -0.31 6.43
C ARG A 149 25.61 -0.12 5.36
N ARG A 150 26.42 -1.14 5.10
CA ARG A 150 27.51 -1.08 4.11
C ARG A 150 27.07 -0.65 2.72
N TYR A 151 25.81 -0.89 2.34
CA TYR A 151 25.26 -0.48 1.05
C TYR A 151 24.71 0.94 1.05
N LEU A 152 24.44 1.51 2.22
CA LEU A 152 23.78 2.81 2.38
C LEU A 152 24.75 3.90 2.86
N GLU A 153 25.92 3.54 3.36
CA GLU A 153 26.89 4.47 3.95
C GLU A 153 27.36 5.49 2.91
N GLY A 154 27.21 6.80 3.22
CA GLY A 154 27.51 7.89 2.28
C GLY A 154 26.48 8.08 1.15
N GLY A 155 25.46 7.24 1.07
CA GLY A 155 24.36 7.39 0.11
C GLY A 155 23.37 8.47 0.51
N GLU A 156 22.53 8.86 -0.45
CA GLU A 156 21.47 9.86 -0.29
C GLU A 156 20.10 9.20 -0.43
N ARG A 157 19.19 9.47 0.53
CA ARG A 157 17.79 9.04 0.44
C ARG A 157 17.02 10.01 -0.47
N VAL A 158 16.62 9.53 -1.64
CA VAL A 158 15.91 10.33 -2.66
C VAL A 158 14.39 10.18 -2.62
N GLY A 159 13.88 9.18 -1.93
CA GLY A 159 12.44 8.96 -1.79
C GLY A 159 12.06 8.12 -0.58
N TYR A 160 10.83 8.26 -0.12
CA TYR A 160 10.29 7.44 0.97
C TYR A 160 8.77 7.38 0.92
N GLY A 161 8.20 6.38 1.60
CA GLY A 161 6.76 6.24 1.76
C GLY A 161 6.40 5.10 2.69
N ALA A 162 5.15 5.09 3.13
CA ALA A 162 4.59 4.01 3.93
C ALA A 162 3.17 3.67 3.44
N ARG A 163 2.84 2.38 3.47
CA ARG A 163 1.50 1.89 3.14
C ARG A 163 1.17 0.66 3.97
N ALA A 164 -0.09 0.54 4.35
CA ALA A 164 -0.60 -0.72 4.83
C ALA A 164 -0.70 -1.73 3.67
N VAL A 165 -0.43 -2.99 3.96
CA VAL A 165 -0.49 -4.11 3.01
C VAL A 165 -1.30 -5.25 3.60
N ASN A 166 -2.01 -5.98 2.75
CA ASN A 166 -2.72 -7.20 3.12
C ASN A 166 -1.71 -8.34 3.39
N LYS A 167 -1.98 -9.14 4.41
CA LYS A 167 -1.09 -10.23 4.81
C LYS A 167 -1.85 -11.52 5.24
N GLY A 168 -3.16 -11.54 5.07
CA GLY A 168 -4.02 -12.66 5.49
C GLY A 168 -3.90 -13.92 4.65
N GLY A 169 -3.19 -13.87 3.52
CA GLY A 169 -3.05 -15.02 2.63
C GLY A 169 -4.30 -15.30 1.79
N LEU A 170 -4.30 -16.45 1.12
CA LEU A 170 -5.36 -16.84 0.17
C LEU A 170 -6.75 -16.92 0.84
N GLN A 171 -6.81 -17.39 2.07
CA GLN A 171 -8.06 -17.57 2.82
C GLN A 171 -8.76 -16.24 3.12
N SER A 172 -8.02 -15.15 3.21
CA SER A 172 -8.54 -13.80 3.49
C SER A 172 -8.81 -12.99 2.23
N LEU A 173 -8.60 -13.57 1.05
CA LEU A 173 -8.96 -12.88 -0.20
C LEU A 173 -10.49 -12.87 -0.37
N PRO A 174 -11.08 -11.71 -0.64
CA PRO A 174 -12.48 -11.66 -1.04
C PRO A 174 -12.68 -12.26 -2.44
N ARG A 175 -13.89 -12.48 -2.84
CA ARG A 175 -14.19 -12.76 -4.24
C ARG A 175 -13.79 -11.55 -5.09
N LEU A 176 -12.78 -11.74 -5.94
CA LEU A 176 -12.16 -10.62 -6.67
C LEU A 176 -13.01 -10.11 -7.83
N VAL A 177 -13.84 -10.95 -8.43
CA VAL A 177 -14.61 -10.63 -9.63
C VAL A 177 -16.09 -10.46 -9.28
N PHE A 178 -16.68 -9.38 -9.78
CA PHE A 178 -18.10 -9.07 -9.66
C PHE A 178 -18.61 -8.43 -10.97
N PRO A 179 -19.93 -8.26 -11.16
CA PRO A 179 -20.46 -7.71 -12.41
C PRO A 179 -19.88 -6.32 -12.73
N GLY A 180 -19.20 -6.23 -13.88
CA GLY A 180 -18.59 -5.00 -14.38
C GLY A 180 -17.27 -4.61 -13.76
N GLY A 181 -16.67 -5.43 -12.87
CA GLY A 181 -15.40 -5.05 -12.26
C GLY A 181 -14.64 -6.16 -11.54
N LEU A 182 -13.48 -5.76 -11.02
CA LEU A 182 -12.65 -6.59 -10.16
C LEU A 182 -11.88 -5.74 -9.14
N LEU A 183 -11.56 -6.36 -7.97
CA LEU A 183 -10.72 -5.83 -6.90
C LEU A 183 -9.27 -6.22 -7.09
#